data_cb869c3b77b3e13b6b8baeffd66beb34
#
_entry.id   cb869c3b77b3e13b6b8baeffd66beb34
#
_cell.length_a   1.000
_cell.length_b   1.000
_cell.length_c   1.000
_cell.angle_alpha   90.00
_cell.angle_beta   90.00
_cell.angle_gamma   90.00
#
_symmetry.space_group_name_H-M   'P 1'
#
loop_
_entity.id
_entity.type
_entity.pdbx_description
1 polymer ?
#
loop_
_entity_poly.entity_id
_entity_poly.type
_entity_poly.pdbx_seq_one_letter_code
_entity_poly.pdbx_strand_id
1 'polypeptide(L)'
;MVVDKVPRKKTFSRILVAIHESSKSEEKAIEYATRIAKDYDAVLVVLYVVRAHAKLGTVTPSHVIDLKKQAQAHITKIFEKIQKHGEKDITVKIKTEIIASIKIAGAIVDYARDKRIDLILVGPRGRSKLKSFVLGSVTSDVVRLANCPVLTVR
;
A
#
# COMPACT_ATOMS: atom_id res chain seq x y z
N MET A 1 -30.08 -6.43 -31.92
CA MET A 1 -30.31 -6.61 -30.48
C MET A 1 -29.43 -5.57 -29.74
N VAL A 2 -30.06 -4.51 -29.26
CA VAL A 2 -29.34 -3.50 -28.46
C VAL A 2 -29.23 -4.08 -27.07
N VAL A 3 -28.04 -4.53 -26.71
CA VAL A 3 -27.73 -4.86 -25.30
C VAL A 3 -27.52 -3.54 -24.60
N ASP A 4 -28.54 -3.08 -23.87
CA ASP A 4 -28.34 -1.97 -22.92
C ASP A 4 -27.10 -2.29 -22.06
N LYS A 5 -26.07 -1.48 -22.25
CA LYS A 5 -24.89 -1.51 -21.36
C LYS A 5 -25.33 -1.02 -19.99
N VAL A 6 -25.89 -1.94 -19.18
CA VAL A 6 -25.96 -1.68 -17.74
C VAL A 6 -24.58 -1.21 -17.30
N PRO A 7 -24.45 -0.01 -16.74
CA PRO A 7 -23.14 0.49 -16.31
C PRO A 7 -22.58 -0.51 -15.30
N ARG A 8 -21.58 -1.27 -15.71
CA ARG A 8 -20.90 -2.21 -14.81
C ARG A 8 -20.29 -1.38 -13.68
N LYS A 9 -20.79 -1.59 -12.47
CA LYS A 9 -20.16 -1.03 -11.28
C LYS A 9 -18.67 -1.36 -11.36
N LYS A 10 -17.80 -0.35 -11.29
CA LYS A 10 -16.34 -0.58 -11.35
C LYS A 10 -15.96 -1.61 -10.28
N THR A 11 -15.31 -2.68 -10.67
CA THR A 11 -14.86 -3.73 -9.74
C THR A 11 -13.95 -3.15 -8.67
N PHE A 12 -13.04 -2.24 -9.06
CA PHE A 12 -12.15 -1.52 -8.17
C PHE A 12 -12.29 -0.02 -8.42
N SER A 13 -12.64 0.73 -7.39
CA SER A 13 -12.69 2.20 -7.40
C SER A 13 -11.59 2.81 -6.53
N ARG A 14 -11.17 2.09 -5.49
CA ARG A 14 -10.14 2.50 -4.54
C ARG A 14 -9.22 1.33 -4.23
N ILE A 15 -7.96 1.48 -4.59
CA ILE A 15 -6.92 0.47 -4.40
C ILE A 15 -5.94 1.00 -3.38
N LEU A 16 -5.57 0.19 -2.41
CA LEU A 16 -4.57 0.48 -1.40
C LEU A 16 -3.33 -0.36 -1.65
N VAL A 17 -2.17 0.28 -1.70
CA VAL A 17 -0.89 -0.41 -1.53
C VAL A 17 -0.31 -0.03 -0.17
N ALA A 18 -0.06 -1.05 0.66
CA ALA A 18 0.47 -0.85 2.00
C ALA A 18 1.98 -1.04 2.02
N ILE A 19 2.68 -0.07 2.59
CA ILE A 19 4.13 -0.05 2.75
C ILE A 19 4.42 0.13 4.23
N HIS A 20 5.36 -0.64 4.76
CA HIS A 20 5.82 -0.49 6.16
C HIS A 20 7.34 -0.60 6.29
N GLU A 21 8.02 -0.99 5.22
CA GLU A 21 9.47 -1.07 5.12
C GLU A 21 9.92 -0.67 3.72
N SER A 22 11.20 -0.37 3.57
CA SER A 22 11.81 -0.07 2.26
C SER A 22 12.36 -1.35 1.65
N SER A 23 11.57 -2.08 0.90
CA SER A 23 12.00 -3.31 0.25
C SER A 23 11.67 -3.33 -1.25
N LYS A 24 12.42 -4.14 -2.03
CA LYS A 24 12.15 -4.33 -3.46
C LYS A 24 10.77 -4.91 -3.74
N SER A 25 10.25 -5.73 -2.84
CA SER A 25 8.91 -6.30 -2.98
C SER A 25 7.80 -5.26 -2.80
N GLU A 26 8.03 -4.25 -1.99
CA GLU A 26 7.11 -3.12 -1.84
C GLU A 26 7.16 -2.19 -3.06
N GLU A 27 8.34 -1.96 -3.64
CA GLU A 27 8.48 -1.26 -4.93
C GLU A 27 7.65 -1.96 -6.01
N LYS A 28 7.75 -3.29 -6.14
CA LYS A 28 6.92 -4.09 -7.04
C LYS A 28 5.42 -3.96 -6.73
N ALA A 29 5.04 -3.99 -5.46
CA ALA A 29 3.64 -3.86 -5.08
C ALA A 29 3.06 -2.51 -5.52
N ILE A 30 3.82 -1.41 -5.40
CA ILE A 30 3.41 -0.09 -5.90
C ILE A 30 3.28 -0.10 -7.43
N GLU A 31 4.22 -0.71 -8.14
CA GLU A 31 4.16 -0.83 -9.61
C GLU A 31 2.90 -1.57 -10.07
N TYR A 32 2.62 -2.75 -9.48
CA TYR A 32 1.39 -3.51 -9.78
C TYR A 32 0.13 -2.72 -9.41
N ALA A 33 0.11 -2.07 -8.24
CA ALA A 33 -1.02 -1.26 -7.81
C ALA A 33 -1.30 -0.10 -8.77
N THR A 34 -0.24 0.55 -9.27
CA THR A 34 -0.35 1.65 -10.25
C THR A 34 -0.94 1.15 -11.56
N ARG A 35 -0.49 0.01 -12.07
CA ARG A 35 -1.03 -0.59 -13.30
C ARG A 35 -2.50 -0.97 -13.14
N ILE A 36 -2.86 -1.67 -12.06
CA ILE A 36 -4.24 -2.05 -11.79
C ILE A 36 -5.12 -0.80 -11.64
N ALA A 37 -4.65 0.22 -10.92
CA ALA A 37 -5.40 1.46 -10.76
C ALA A 37 -5.64 2.17 -12.09
N LYS A 38 -4.68 2.14 -13.02
CA LYS A 38 -4.82 2.67 -14.38
C LYS A 38 -5.86 1.89 -15.17
N ASP A 39 -5.79 0.55 -15.17
CA ASP A 39 -6.71 -0.30 -15.93
C ASP A 39 -8.16 -0.18 -15.46
N TYR A 40 -8.38 0.07 -14.18
CA TYR A 40 -9.71 0.23 -13.60
C TYR A 40 -10.16 1.69 -13.43
N ASP A 41 -9.32 2.67 -13.81
CA ASP A 41 -9.57 4.09 -13.53
C ASP A 41 -9.90 4.32 -12.04
N ALA A 42 -9.11 3.69 -11.17
CA ALA A 42 -9.28 3.72 -9.72
C ALA A 42 -8.36 4.76 -9.07
N VAL A 43 -8.74 5.20 -7.88
CA VAL A 43 -7.86 6.00 -7.03
C VAL A 43 -6.87 5.04 -6.34
N LEU A 44 -5.57 5.30 -6.48
CA LEU A 44 -4.52 4.60 -5.78
C LEU A 44 -4.19 5.31 -4.47
N VAL A 45 -4.29 4.62 -3.36
CA VAL A 45 -3.83 5.08 -2.05
C VAL A 45 -2.53 4.36 -1.71
N VAL A 46 -1.46 5.11 -1.54
CA VAL A 46 -0.19 4.61 -1.02
C VAL A 46 -0.16 4.89 0.48
N LEU A 47 -0.38 3.86 1.28
CA LEU A 47 -0.38 3.94 2.73
C LEU A 47 0.97 3.48 3.28
N TYR A 48 1.72 4.39 3.85
CA TYR A 48 2.95 4.07 4.58
C TYR A 48 2.66 3.99 6.08
N VAL A 49 2.87 2.81 6.67
CA VAL A 49 2.70 2.62 8.10
C VAL A 49 4.06 2.60 8.78
N VAL A 50 4.38 3.66 9.49
CA VAL A 50 5.60 3.77 10.29
C VAL A 50 5.42 3.00 11.60
N ARG A 51 6.36 2.12 11.91
CA ARG A 51 6.35 1.38 13.17
C ARG A 51 6.65 2.31 14.35
N ALA A 52 5.67 2.51 15.21
CA ALA A 52 5.87 3.18 16.49
C ALA A 52 6.41 2.16 17.51
N HIS A 53 7.61 2.41 18.07
CA HIS A 53 8.18 1.55 19.10
C HIS A 53 7.65 1.96 20.48
N ALA A 54 6.90 1.06 21.12
CA ALA A 54 6.36 1.30 22.48
C ALA A 54 7.41 1.33 23.60
N LYS A 55 8.67 0.98 23.30
CA LYS A 55 9.70 0.73 24.32
C LYS A 55 10.41 1.97 24.87
N LEU A 56 10.21 3.12 24.29
CA LEU A 56 10.80 4.37 24.80
C LEU A 56 9.67 5.35 25.00
N GLY A 57 9.28 5.60 26.21
CA GLY A 57 8.18 6.45 26.67
C GLY A 57 8.11 7.88 26.10
N THR A 58 8.71 8.13 24.96
CA THR A 58 8.72 9.41 24.28
C THR A 58 8.83 9.23 22.77
N VAL A 59 7.75 8.82 22.11
CA VAL A 59 7.60 9.15 20.68
C VAL A 59 7.24 10.63 20.66
N THR A 60 8.24 11.49 20.59
CA THR A 60 8.00 12.94 20.51
C THR A 60 7.33 13.28 19.19
N PRO A 61 6.48 14.31 19.12
CA PRO A 61 5.87 14.79 17.88
C PRO A 61 6.92 15.07 16.79
N SER A 62 8.09 15.60 17.14
CA SER A 62 9.21 15.82 16.21
C SER A 62 9.72 14.53 15.57
N HIS A 63 9.86 13.46 16.32
CA HIS A 63 10.30 12.16 15.77
C HIS A 63 9.30 11.59 14.78
N VAL A 64 8.00 11.72 15.04
CA VAL A 64 6.95 11.31 14.09
C VAL A 64 7.02 12.13 12.81
N ILE A 65 7.27 13.44 12.92
CA ILE A 65 7.42 14.32 11.75
C ILE A 65 8.62 13.89 10.90
N ASP A 66 9.75 13.58 11.51
CA ASP A 66 10.94 13.15 10.78
C ASP A 66 10.72 11.80 10.08
N LEU A 67 10.09 10.85 10.73
CA LEU A 67 9.71 9.58 10.13
C LEU A 67 8.77 9.76 8.93
N LYS A 68 7.80 10.66 9.04
CA LYS A 68 6.89 11.00 7.94
C LYS A 68 7.63 11.63 6.76
N LYS A 69 8.58 12.52 7.00
CA LYS A 69 9.41 13.11 5.95
C LYS A 69 10.25 12.05 5.22
N GLN A 70 10.88 11.13 5.96
CA GLN A 70 11.65 10.04 5.38
C GLN A 70 10.78 9.11 4.53
N ALA A 71 9.58 8.76 5.02
CA ALA A 71 8.61 7.95 4.30
C ALA A 71 8.16 8.63 3.01
N GLN A 72 7.86 9.92 3.05
CA GLN A 72 7.47 10.70 1.87
C GLN A 72 8.59 10.74 0.82
N ALA A 73 9.84 10.97 1.24
CA ALA A 73 10.99 10.96 0.34
C ALA A 73 11.20 9.58 -0.30
N HIS A 74 10.97 8.51 0.44
CA HIS A 74 11.06 7.15 -0.08
C HIS A 74 10.00 6.87 -1.15
N ILE A 75 8.75 7.21 -0.88
CA ILE A 75 7.64 7.06 -1.83
C ILE A 75 7.92 7.85 -3.12
N THR A 76 8.38 9.09 -3.00
CA THR A 76 8.73 9.92 -4.15
C THR A 76 9.79 9.26 -5.03
N LYS A 77 10.85 8.71 -4.44
CA LYS A 77 11.89 7.98 -5.17
C LYS A 77 11.35 6.74 -5.92
N ILE A 78 10.40 6.03 -5.32
CA ILE A 78 9.78 4.87 -5.98
C ILE A 78 9.01 5.32 -7.22
N PHE A 79 8.19 6.35 -7.11
CA PHE A 79 7.46 6.88 -8.27
C PHE A 79 8.37 7.43 -9.37
N GLU A 80 9.46 8.10 -9.01
CA GLU A 80 10.47 8.53 -9.98
C GLU A 80 11.09 7.36 -10.75
N LYS A 81 11.35 6.24 -10.07
CA LYS A 81 11.84 5.01 -10.72
C LYS A 81 10.79 4.43 -11.68
N ILE A 82 9.54 4.34 -11.26
CA ILE A 82 8.46 3.79 -12.10
C ILE A 82 8.31 4.64 -13.37
N GLN A 83 8.34 5.96 -13.26
CA GLN A 83 8.28 6.87 -14.41
C GLN A 83 9.47 6.71 -15.37
N LYS A 84 10.68 6.49 -14.85
CA LYS A 84 11.89 6.30 -15.67
C LYS A 84 11.89 4.98 -16.46
N HIS A 85 11.26 3.92 -15.90
CA HIS A 85 11.36 2.57 -16.46
C HIS A 85 10.23 2.17 -17.41
N GLY A 86 9.30 3.05 -17.76
CA GLY A 86 8.39 2.72 -18.85
C GLY A 86 7.01 3.35 -18.89
N GLU A 87 6.53 3.99 -17.86
CA GLU A 87 5.23 4.65 -17.92
C GLU A 87 5.37 6.16 -17.77
N LYS A 88 5.62 6.83 -18.91
CA LYS A 88 5.73 8.30 -18.96
C LYS A 88 4.43 9.02 -18.60
N ASP A 89 3.27 8.35 -18.73
CA ASP A 89 1.95 8.91 -18.43
C ASP A 89 1.27 8.14 -17.31
N ILE A 90 1.64 8.43 -16.06
CA ILE A 90 0.86 7.98 -14.89
C ILE A 90 -0.34 8.92 -14.75
N THR A 91 -1.46 8.57 -15.39
CA THR A 91 -2.72 9.31 -15.30
C THR A 91 -3.56 8.92 -14.08
N VAL A 92 -3.02 8.12 -13.18
CA VAL A 92 -3.68 7.60 -11.98
C VAL A 92 -3.76 8.67 -10.90
N LYS A 93 -4.92 8.83 -10.29
CA LYS A 93 -5.09 9.67 -9.08
C LYS A 93 -4.43 8.97 -7.88
N ILE A 94 -3.32 9.52 -7.42
CA ILE A 94 -2.56 8.95 -6.29
C ILE A 94 -2.76 9.81 -5.06
N LYS A 95 -3.08 9.15 -3.94
CA LYS A 95 -3.09 9.74 -2.59
C LYS A 95 -2.03 9.05 -1.76
N THR A 96 -1.22 9.82 -1.06
CA THR A 96 -0.23 9.30 -0.13
C THR A 96 -0.66 9.61 1.29
N GLU A 97 -0.69 8.58 2.13
CA GLU A 97 -1.00 8.69 3.56
C GLU A 97 0.11 8.03 4.37
N ILE A 98 0.49 8.68 5.44
CA ILE A 98 1.54 8.21 6.34
C ILE A 98 0.99 8.20 7.76
N ILE A 99 0.92 7.02 8.35
CA ILE A 99 0.43 6.83 9.72
C ILE A 99 1.48 6.12 10.56
N ALA A 100 1.46 6.37 11.86
CA ALA A 100 2.30 5.66 12.82
C ALA A 100 1.45 4.68 13.62
N SER A 101 1.90 3.43 13.77
CA SER A 101 1.20 2.42 14.55
C SER A 101 2.13 1.38 15.13
N ILE A 102 1.79 0.88 16.32
CA ILE A 102 2.43 -0.29 16.92
C ILE A 102 1.94 -1.57 16.22
N LYS A 103 0.66 -1.59 15.84
CA LYS A 103 0.00 -2.72 15.18
C LYS A 103 -0.17 -2.45 13.68
N ILE A 104 0.87 -2.71 12.89
CA ILE A 104 0.92 -2.35 11.47
C ILE A 104 -0.25 -2.97 10.67
N ALA A 105 -0.46 -4.28 10.79
CA ALA A 105 -1.53 -4.96 10.06
C ALA A 105 -2.92 -4.43 10.45
N GLY A 106 -3.17 -4.21 11.74
CA GLY A 106 -4.41 -3.61 12.22
C GLY A 106 -4.65 -2.22 11.62
N ALA A 107 -3.63 -1.37 11.62
CA ALA A 107 -3.71 -0.03 11.04
C ALA A 107 -4.03 -0.05 9.52
N ILE A 108 -3.46 -1.00 8.77
CA ILE A 108 -3.76 -1.18 7.35
C ILE A 108 -5.23 -1.59 7.15
N VAL A 109 -5.69 -2.58 7.89
CA VAL A 109 -7.05 -3.11 7.77
C VAL A 109 -8.10 -2.09 8.21
N ASP A 110 -7.86 -1.39 9.31
CA ASP A 110 -8.76 -0.33 9.80
C ASP A 110 -8.84 0.82 8.78
N TYR A 111 -7.69 1.27 8.25
CA TYR A 111 -7.67 2.28 7.20
C TYR A 111 -8.45 1.83 5.96
N ALA A 112 -8.23 0.60 5.52
CA ALA A 112 -8.92 0.05 4.34
C ALA A 112 -10.44 0.00 4.54
N ARG A 113 -10.91 -0.41 5.71
CA ARG A 113 -12.33 -0.42 6.06
C ARG A 113 -12.90 0.99 6.07
N ASP A 114 -12.28 1.92 6.78
CA ASP A 114 -12.77 3.29 6.99
C ASP A 114 -12.80 4.10 5.69
N LYS A 115 -11.86 3.84 4.78
CA LYS A 115 -11.77 4.49 3.46
C LYS A 115 -12.47 3.71 2.34
N ARG A 116 -13.14 2.60 2.65
CA ARG A 116 -13.86 1.75 1.69
C ARG A 116 -12.95 1.32 0.53
N ILE A 117 -11.81 0.74 0.87
CA ILE A 117 -10.87 0.17 -0.08
C ILE A 117 -11.43 -1.11 -0.66
N ASP A 118 -11.31 -1.28 -1.96
CA ASP A 118 -11.83 -2.44 -2.71
C ASP A 118 -10.77 -3.53 -2.94
N LEU A 119 -9.49 -3.16 -2.90
CA LEU A 119 -8.36 -4.06 -3.08
C LEU A 119 -7.15 -3.56 -2.29
N ILE A 120 -6.53 -4.46 -1.54
CA ILE A 120 -5.26 -4.18 -0.86
C ILE A 120 -4.14 -4.93 -1.58
N LEU A 121 -3.04 -4.23 -1.88
CA LEU A 121 -1.79 -4.84 -2.32
C LEU A 121 -0.75 -4.73 -1.20
N VAL A 122 -0.04 -5.82 -0.97
CA VAL A 122 1.04 -5.89 0.02
C VAL A 122 2.23 -6.66 -0.53
N GLY A 123 3.43 -6.29 -0.13
CA GLY A 123 4.62 -7.12 -0.36
C GLY A 123 4.57 -8.39 0.51
N PRO A 124 5.29 -9.46 0.13
CA PRO A 124 5.22 -10.74 0.84
C PRO A 124 5.95 -10.73 2.18
N ARG A 125 6.87 -9.80 2.42
CA ARG A 125 7.76 -9.82 3.59
C ARG A 125 8.22 -8.45 4.05
N GLY A 126 8.47 -8.37 5.39
CA GLY A 126 9.38 -7.45 5.99
C GLY A 126 10.86 -7.90 5.88
N ARG A 127 11.74 -7.36 6.73
CA ARG A 127 13.23 -7.52 6.70
C ARG A 127 13.79 -8.96 6.78
N SER A 128 12.97 -9.97 6.98
CA SER A 128 13.45 -11.34 7.15
C SER A 128 14.02 -11.91 5.85
N LYS A 129 15.34 -12.17 5.83
CA LYS A 129 16.08 -12.80 4.73
C LYS A 129 15.83 -14.32 4.56
N LEU A 130 14.86 -14.87 5.24
CA LEU A 130 14.57 -16.30 5.17
C LEU A 130 14.02 -16.65 3.79
N LYS A 131 14.74 -17.52 3.08
CA LYS A 131 14.48 -18.01 1.71
C LYS A 131 13.27 -18.94 1.58
N SER A 132 12.41 -19.07 2.59
CA SER A 132 11.26 -19.96 2.54
C SER A 132 9.96 -19.23 2.17
N PHE A 133 9.01 -19.97 1.63
CA PHE A 133 7.69 -19.53 1.14
C PHE A 133 6.74 -18.94 2.20
N VAL A 134 7.27 -18.38 3.27
CA VAL A 134 6.49 -17.86 4.40
C VAL A 134 6.12 -16.40 4.16
N LEU A 135 4.84 -16.09 4.20
CA LEU A 135 4.34 -14.71 4.27
C LEU A 135 4.86 -14.09 5.58
N GLY A 136 5.32 -12.84 5.51
CA GLY A 136 5.66 -12.08 6.72
C GLY A 136 4.46 -11.93 7.65
N SER A 137 4.71 -11.71 8.93
CA SER A 137 3.63 -11.59 9.94
C SER A 137 2.61 -10.50 9.59
N VAL A 138 3.06 -9.33 9.14
CA VAL A 138 2.17 -8.24 8.74
C VAL A 138 1.31 -8.65 7.55
N THR A 139 1.91 -9.21 6.48
CA THR A 139 1.18 -9.65 5.29
C THR A 139 0.17 -10.76 5.62
N SER A 140 0.58 -11.74 6.42
CA SER A 140 -0.28 -12.82 6.88
C SER A 140 -1.48 -12.31 7.67
N ASP A 141 -1.27 -11.36 8.57
CA ASP A 141 -2.34 -10.75 9.36
C ASP A 141 -3.27 -9.88 8.51
N VAL A 142 -2.73 -9.13 7.53
CA VAL A 142 -3.57 -8.37 6.59
C VAL A 142 -4.46 -9.30 5.78
N VAL A 143 -3.90 -10.39 5.22
CA VAL A 143 -4.69 -11.39 4.47
C VAL A 143 -5.80 -12.00 5.32
N ARG A 144 -5.51 -12.29 6.58
CA ARG A 144 -6.48 -12.90 7.51
C ARG A 144 -7.57 -11.95 7.97
N LEU A 145 -7.27 -10.67 8.15
CA LEU A 145 -8.15 -9.69 8.81
C LEU A 145 -8.87 -8.75 7.85
N ALA A 146 -8.44 -8.65 6.60
CA ALA A 146 -9.02 -7.73 5.63
C ALA A 146 -10.45 -8.13 5.24
N ASN A 147 -11.30 -7.12 5.04
CA ASN A 147 -12.68 -7.27 4.58
C ASN A 147 -12.82 -7.14 3.05
N CYS A 148 -11.73 -7.01 2.33
CA CYS A 148 -11.67 -6.92 0.88
C CYS A 148 -10.57 -7.86 0.34
N PRO A 149 -10.54 -8.12 -0.97
CA PRO A 149 -9.46 -8.88 -1.60
C PRO A 149 -8.07 -8.33 -1.27
N VAL A 150 -7.12 -9.23 -1.07
CA VAL A 150 -5.71 -8.90 -0.81
C VAL A 150 -4.84 -9.60 -1.84
N LEU A 151 -4.05 -8.81 -2.56
CA LEU A 151 -3.06 -9.29 -3.52
C LEU A 151 -1.66 -9.18 -2.90
N THR A 152 -1.00 -10.32 -2.76
CA THR A 152 0.41 -10.35 -2.32
C THR A 152 1.32 -10.37 -3.55
N VAL A 153 2.21 -9.37 -3.65
CA VAL A 153 3.14 -9.21 -4.78
C VAL A 153 4.54 -9.68 -4.38
N ARG A 154 5.07 -10.65 -5.09
CA ARG A 154 6.40 -11.25 -4.88
C ARG A 154 7.45 -10.71 -5.84
#